data_c934fa880c72bbdf7ed906a27aed5bfd
#
_entry.id   c934fa880c72bbdf7ed906a27aed5bfd
#
_cell.length_a   1.000
_cell.length_b   1.000
_cell.length_c   1.000
_cell.angle_alpha   90.00
_cell.angle_beta   90.00
_cell.angle_gamma   90.00
#
_symmetry.space_group_name_H-M   'P 1'
#
loop_
_entity.id
_entity.type
_entity.pdbx_description
1 polymer ?
#
loop_
_entity_poly.entity_id
_entity_poly.type
_entity_poly.pdbx_seq_one_letter_code
_entity_poly.pdbx_strand_id
1 'polypeptide(L)'
;LARALFDCAINLAIYLALKSAGIEVHDFGRALLNNLSMQPAQAEAESGQMMDVPADARAHPGQFKLESVQTEDDAFQWGFNMTSCAICHLYGQYDAMALVPYMCASDDVISDQRGQGLRRTGTIALGAHHCDFRFGAKAGASRVAERFPDKIRFVHDR
;
A
#
# COMPACT_ATOMS: atom_id res chain seq x y z
N LEU A 1 -1.85 11.87 -1.14
CA LEU A 1 -0.45 11.38 -1.00
C LEU A 1 0.23 11.93 0.25
N ALA A 2 0.16 13.23 0.54
CA ALA A 2 0.78 13.83 1.73
C ALA A 2 0.23 13.21 3.02
N ARG A 3 -1.09 12.98 3.12
CA ARG A 3 -1.74 12.34 4.26
C ARG A 3 -1.26 10.90 4.43
N ALA A 4 -1.25 10.11 3.34
CA ALA A 4 -0.79 8.72 3.39
C ALA A 4 0.67 8.61 3.88
N LEU A 5 1.54 9.52 3.41
CA LEU A 5 2.92 9.57 3.88
C LEU A 5 3.02 9.96 5.35
N PHE A 6 2.18 10.89 5.81
CA PHE A 6 2.10 11.29 7.21
C PHE A 6 1.67 10.12 8.11
N ASP A 7 0.60 9.41 7.73
CA ASP A 7 0.12 8.23 8.46
C ASP A 7 1.20 7.13 8.51
N CYS A 8 1.92 6.92 7.41
CA CYS A 8 3.06 6.00 7.37
C CYS A 8 4.22 6.45 8.28
N ALA A 9 4.51 7.76 8.35
CA ALA A 9 5.53 8.28 9.25
C ALA A 9 5.16 8.08 10.73
N ILE A 10 3.89 8.26 11.09
CA ILE A 10 3.39 7.95 12.45
C ILE A 10 3.55 6.46 12.75
N ASN A 11 3.14 5.58 11.85
CA ASN A 11 3.27 4.13 12.02
C ASN A 11 4.74 3.71 12.17
N LEU A 12 5.64 4.33 11.42
CA LEU A 12 7.08 4.12 11.56
C LEU A 12 7.57 4.54 12.95
N ALA A 13 7.19 5.72 13.41
CA ALA A 13 7.60 6.22 14.74
C ALA A 13 7.11 5.30 15.87
N ILE A 14 5.86 4.87 15.81
CA ILE A 14 5.28 3.92 16.77
C ILE A 14 6.06 2.59 16.72
N TYR A 15 6.31 2.05 15.52
CA TYR A 15 7.06 0.80 15.36
C TYR A 15 8.47 0.91 15.95
N LEU A 16 9.21 1.99 15.68
CA LEU A 16 10.56 2.18 16.20
C LEU A 16 10.58 2.23 17.74
N ALA A 17 9.59 2.88 18.35
CA ALA A 17 9.43 2.89 19.80
C ALA A 17 9.12 1.48 20.35
N LEU A 18 8.23 0.74 19.71
CA LEU A 18 7.87 -0.62 20.13
C LEU A 18 8.97 -1.64 19.86
N LYS A 19 9.73 -1.48 18.78
CA LYS A 19 10.92 -2.31 18.47
C LYS A 19 11.93 -2.24 19.60
N SER A 20 12.14 -1.06 20.20
CA SER A 20 13.02 -0.90 21.36
C SER A 20 12.52 -1.64 22.61
N ALA A 21 11.23 -1.92 22.70
CA ALA A 21 10.60 -2.72 23.75
C ALA A 21 10.48 -4.22 23.40
N GLY A 22 11.09 -4.66 22.30
CA GLY A 22 11.13 -6.07 21.88
C GLY A 22 9.94 -6.54 21.05
N ILE A 23 9.12 -5.63 20.52
CA ILE A 23 8.01 -5.99 19.63
C ILE A 23 8.55 -6.29 18.23
N GLU A 24 8.25 -7.47 17.74
CA GLU A 24 8.65 -7.90 16.40
C GLU A 24 7.83 -7.20 15.30
N VAL A 25 8.49 -6.97 14.15
CA VAL A 25 7.86 -6.30 13.00
C VAL A 25 6.57 -6.97 12.55
N HIS A 26 6.54 -8.30 12.62
CA HIS A 26 5.41 -9.10 12.22
C HIS A 26 4.19 -8.88 13.12
N ASP A 27 4.38 -8.83 14.43
CA ASP A 27 3.29 -8.61 15.39
C ASP A 27 2.72 -7.19 15.25
N PHE A 28 3.59 -6.20 15.09
CA PHE A 28 3.15 -4.83 14.83
C PHE A 28 2.39 -4.72 13.49
N GLY A 29 2.93 -5.28 12.41
CA GLY A 29 2.30 -5.23 11.09
C GLY A 29 0.92 -5.89 11.07
N ARG A 30 0.75 -7.04 11.74
CA ARG A 30 -0.57 -7.68 11.90
C ARG A 30 -1.54 -6.84 12.69
N ALA A 31 -1.10 -6.26 13.81
CA ALA A 31 -1.95 -5.40 14.63
C ALA A 31 -2.44 -4.19 13.83
N LEU A 32 -1.56 -3.60 13.01
CA LEU A 32 -1.89 -2.48 12.13
C LEU A 32 -2.99 -2.86 11.12
N LEU A 33 -2.82 -3.98 10.41
CA LEU A 33 -3.80 -4.43 9.41
C LEU A 33 -5.14 -4.82 10.04
N ASN A 34 -5.11 -5.48 11.19
CA ASN A 34 -6.32 -5.81 11.93
C ASN A 34 -7.07 -4.55 12.37
N ASN A 35 -6.36 -3.55 12.88
CA ASN A 35 -6.98 -2.27 13.25
C ASN A 35 -7.63 -1.61 12.03
N LEU A 36 -6.91 -1.56 10.91
CA LEU A 36 -7.41 -0.95 9.68
C LEU A 36 -8.69 -1.66 9.17
N SER A 37 -8.71 -2.99 9.22
CA SER A 37 -9.87 -3.78 8.77
C SER A 37 -11.11 -3.56 9.63
N MET A 38 -10.95 -3.13 10.88
CA MET A 38 -12.06 -2.84 11.80
C MET A 38 -12.60 -1.40 11.66
N GLN A 39 -11.91 -0.53 10.93
CA GLN A 39 -12.37 0.84 10.72
C GLN A 39 -13.49 0.87 9.66
N PRO A 40 -14.47 1.77 9.81
CA PRO A 40 -15.47 1.96 8.75
C PRO A 40 -14.80 2.42 7.46
N ALA A 41 -15.33 1.97 6.32
CA ALA A 41 -14.83 2.38 5.01
C ALA A 41 -14.78 3.92 4.91
N GLN A 42 -13.59 4.45 4.62
CA GLN A 42 -13.44 5.88 4.41
C GLN A 42 -14.12 6.26 3.10
N ALA A 43 -14.87 7.37 3.09
CA ALA A 43 -15.57 7.84 1.91
C ALA A 43 -14.60 8.09 0.73
N GLU A 44 -15.09 7.87 -0.48
CA GLU A 44 -14.34 7.84 -1.75
C GLU A 44 -13.63 9.14 -2.17
N ALA A 45 -13.68 10.20 -1.37
CA ALA A 45 -13.37 11.58 -1.79
C ALA A 45 -11.93 11.84 -2.27
N GLU A 46 -11.00 10.89 -2.21
CA GLU A 46 -9.60 11.18 -2.50
C GLU A 46 -8.96 10.41 -3.68
N SER A 47 -9.64 9.44 -4.28
CA SER A 47 -9.03 8.60 -5.31
C SER A 47 -8.87 9.29 -6.69
N GLY A 48 -9.69 10.27 -7.01
CA GLY A 48 -9.62 11.01 -8.27
C GLY A 48 -8.53 12.08 -8.35
N GLN A 49 -8.13 12.65 -7.21
CA GLN A 49 -7.17 13.78 -7.20
C GLN A 49 -5.69 13.33 -7.28
N MET A 50 -5.41 12.05 -7.13
CA MET A 50 -4.03 11.54 -7.07
C MET A 50 -3.32 11.53 -8.43
N MET A 51 -4.05 11.55 -9.53
CA MET A 51 -3.53 11.42 -10.89
C MET A 51 -3.24 12.74 -11.59
N ASP A 52 -3.76 13.86 -11.10
CA ASP A 52 -3.67 15.16 -11.79
C ASP A 52 -2.43 16.00 -11.45
N VAL A 53 -1.50 15.48 -10.66
CA VAL A 53 -0.25 16.19 -10.35
C VAL A 53 0.78 15.91 -11.45
N PRO A 54 1.17 16.90 -12.26
CA PRO A 54 2.17 16.74 -13.32
C PRO A 54 3.47 16.11 -12.78
N ALA A 55 4.08 15.21 -13.56
CA ALA A 55 5.29 14.48 -13.17
C ALA A 55 6.47 15.42 -12.85
N ASP A 56 6.54 16.58 -13.50
CA ASP A 56 7.55 17.62 -13.32
C ASP A 56 7.36 18.46 -12.05
N ALA A 57 6.15 18.52 -11.50
CA ALA A 57 5.88 19.18 -10.21
C ALA A 57 6.38 18.37 -9.00
N ARG A 58 6.94 17.19 -9.22
CA ARG A 58 7.41 16.26 -8.19
C ARG A 58 8.92 16.27 -8.09
N ALA A 59 9.47 17.34 -7.50
CA ALA A 59 10.92 17.62 -7.53
C ALA A 59 11.72 16.96 -6.39
N HIS A 60 11.10 16.20 -5.47
CA HIS A 60 11.81 15.61 -4.33
C HIS A 60 12.27 14.17 -4.61
N PRO A 61 13.54 13.79 -4.29
CA PRO A 61 14.06 12.43 -4.51
C PRO A 61 13.26 11.32 -3.82
N GLY A 62 12.55 11.63 -2.72
CA GLY A 62 11.72 10.68 -1.96
C GLY A 62 10.24 10.69 -2.31
N GLN A 63 9.83 11.23 -3.47
CA GLN A 63 8.41 11.30 -3.82
C GLN A 63 7.90 10.02 -4.49
N PHE A 64 6.56 9.82 -4.41
CA PHE A 64 5.89 8.86 -5.25
C PHE A 64 5.95 9.30 -6.71
N LYS A 65 6.33 8.38 -7.60
CA LYS A 65 6.22 8.56 -9.05
C LYS A 65 5.21 7.56 -9.58
N LEU A 66 4.22 8.07 -10.31
CA LEU A 66 3.10 7.29 -10.83
C LEU A 66 3.03 7.47 -12.34
N GLU A 67 2.81 6.39 -13.06
CA GLU A 67 2.62 6.35 -14.51
C GLU A 67 1.26 5.69 -14.77
N SER A 68 0.33 6.42 -15.39
CA SER A 68 -0.98 5.88 -15.77
C SER A 68 -0.85 4.72 -16.74
N VAL A 69 -1.67 3.71 -16.55
CA VAL A 69 -1.74 2.55 -17.45
C VAL A 69 -3.14 2.44 -18.01
N GLN A 70 -3.22 2.37 -19.33
CA GLN A 70 -4.47 2.10 -20.07
C GLN A 70 -4.58 0.59 -20.34
N THR A 71 -5.80 0.10 -20.49
CA THR A 71 -6.08 -1.27 -20.92
C THR A 71 -6.92 -1.24 -22.20
N GLU A 72 -6.63 -2.13 -23.13
CA GLU A 72 -7.39 -2.28 -24.37
C GLU A 72 -8.44 -3.39 -24.26
N ASP A 73 -8.35 -4.26 -23.25
CA ASP A 73 -9.12 -5.49 -23.11
C ASP A 73 -10.07 -5.53 -21.89
N ASP A 74 -10.37 -4.37 -21.30
CA ASP A 74 -11.22 -4.24 -20.10
C ASP A 74 -10.77 -5.12 -18.91
N ALA A 75 -9.50 -5.47 -18.83
CA ALA A 75 -8.95 -6.28 -17.75
C ALA A 75 -9.04 -5.57 -16.38
N PHE A 76 -9.13 -4.25 -16.41
CA PHE A 76 -9.34 -3.38 -15.24
C PHE A 76 -9.98 -2.06 -15.70
N GLN A 77 -10.55 -1.28 -14.79
CA GLN A 77 -11.17 0.00 -15.14
C GLN A 77 -10.13 1.14 -15.22
N TRP A 78 -9.19 1.17 -14.27
CA TRP A 78 -8.10 2.13 -14.26
C TRP A 78 -6.89 1.56 -13.50
N GLY A 79 -5.71 2.10 -13.75
CA GLY A 79 -4.51 1.64 -13.09
C GLY A 79 -3.32 2.58 -13.28
N PHE A 80 -2.30 2.31 -12.50
CA PHE A 80 -1.01 2.99 -12.62
C PHE A 80 0.14 2.08 -12.19
N ASN A 81 1.33 2.39 -12.66
CA ASN A 81 2.56 1.86 -12.12
C ASN A 81 3.17 2.90 -11.16
N MET A 82 3.46 2.49 -9.93
CA MET A 82 4.25 3.31 -9.02
C MET A 82 5.71 2.93 -9.21
N THR A 83 6.49 3.83 -9.85
CA THR A 83 7.91 3.60 -10.18
C THR A 83 8.86 4.13 -9.11
N SER A 84 8.37 4.94 -8.16
CA SER A 84 9.09 5.35 -6.95
C SER A 84 8.14 5.41 -5.78
N CYS A 85 8.56 4.86 -4.64
CA CYS A 85 7.75 4.80 -3.42
C CYS A 85 8.40 5.60 -2.29
N ALA A 86 7.75 6.70 -1.89
CA ALA A 86 8.19 7.54 -0.78
C ALA A 86 8.24 6.78 0.55
N ILE A 87 7.38 5.78 0.74
CA ILE A 87 7.34 4.94 1.95
C ILE A 87 8.59 4.06 2.00
N CYS A 88 8.95 3.40 0.89
CA CYS A 88 10.19 2.62 0.82
C CYS A 88 11.41 3.49 1.11
N HIS A 89 11.44 4.71 0.58
CA HIS A 89 12.54 5.65 0.82
C HIS A 89 12.62 6.05 2.29
N LEU A 90 11.49 6.44 2.89
CA LEU A 90 11.41 6.82 4.30
C LEU A 90 11.83 5.66 5.23
N TYR A 91 11.22 4.49 5.05
CA TYR A 91 11.48 3.33 5.92
C TYR A 91 12.90 2.78 5.76
N GLY A 92 13.48 2.89 4.56
CA GLY A 92 14.88 2.52 4.32
C GLY A 92 15.88 3.36 5.12
N GLN A 93 15.58 4.63 5.37
CA GLN A 93 16.44 5.51 6.19
C GLN A 93 16.49 5.10 7.68
N TYR A 94 15.53 4.32 8.16
CA TYR A 94 15.38 3.90 9.55
C TYR A 94 15.54 2.40 9.77
N ASP A 95 16.10 1.67 8.79
CA ASP A 95 16.23 0.21 8.84
C ASP A 95 14.90 -0.50 9.18
N ALA A 96 13.82 -0.02 8.58
CA ALA A 96 12.47 -0.50 8.81
C ALA A 96 11.79 -1.08 7.56
N MET A 97 12.57 -1.43 6.53
CA MET A 97 12.05 -1.98 5.26
C MET A 97 11.18 -3.23 5.46
N ALA A 98 11.44 -4.02 6.49
CA ALA A 98 10.64 -5.20 6.81
C ALA A 98 9.17 -4.87 7.16
N LEU A 99 8.85 -3.60 7.52
CA LEU A 99 7.48 -3.16 7.80
C LEU A 99 6.75 -2.71 6.52
N VAL A 100 7.46 -2.32 5.46
CA VAL A 100 6.84 -1.77 4.23
C VAL A 100 5.84 -2.74 3.58
N PRO A 101 6.06 -4.06 3.52
CA PRO A 101 5.07 -4.99 3.00
C PRO A 101 3.70 -4.89 3.67
N TYR A 102 3.65 -4.62 4.99
CA TYR A 102 2.39 -4.42 5.72
C TYR A 102 1.71 -3.10 5.33
N MET A 103 2.51 -2.06 5.03
CA MET A 103 1.99 -0.82 4.47
C MET A 103 1.39 -1.04 3.08
N CYS A 104 2.06 -1.86 2.24
CA CYS A 104 1.51 -2.25 0.95
C CYS A 104 0.21 -3.05 1.09
N ALA A 105 0.13 -3.98 2.05
CA ALA A 105 -1.08 -4.78 2.29
C ALA A 105 -2.26 -3.92 2.77
N SER A 106 -2.03 -2.75 3.36
CA SER A 106 -3.10 -1.83 3.74
C SER A 106 -3.91 -1.34 2.55
N ASP A 107 -3.30 -1.22 1.36
CA ASP A 107 -4.01 -0.84 0.14
C ASP A 107 -5.06 -1.89 -0.25
N ASP A 108 -4.76 -3.17 -0.02
CA ASP A 108 -5.68 -4.27 -0.31
C ASP A 108 -6.89 -4.20 0.64
N VAL A 109 -6.65 -3.98 1.94
CA VAL A 109 -7.72 -3.81 2.95
C VAL A 109 -8.61 -2.61 2.61
N ILE A 110 -8.00 -1.47 2.28
CA ILE A 110 -8.73 -0.25 1.93
C ILE A 110 -9.54 -0.45 0.64
N SER A 111 -8.94 -1.10 -0.36
CA SER A 111 -9.61 -1.38 -1.63
C SER A 111 -10.81 -2.29 -1.45
N ASP A 112 -10.69 -3.34 -0.63
CA ASP A 112 -11.79 -4.25 -0.32
C ASP A 112 -12.92 -3.52 0.40
N GLN A 113 -12.61 -2.70 1.40
CA GLN A 113 -13.61 -1.88 2.10
C GLN A 113 -14.38 -0.92 1.17
N ARG A 114 -13.72 -0.46 0.10
CA ARG A 114 -14.29 0.46 -0.89
C ARG A 114 -14.92 -0.25 -2.09
N GLY A 115 -14.84 -1.56 -2.18
CA GLY A 115 -15.30 -2.32 -3.33
C GLY A 115 -14.56 -2.00 -4.64
N GLN A 116 -13.31 -1.54 -4.56
CA GLN A 116 -12.53 -1.09 -5.71
C GLN A 116 -11.83 -2.21 -6.49
N GLY A 117 -11.76 -3.42 -5.93
CA GLY A 117 -11.18 -4.57 -6.62
C GLY A 117 -9.72 -4.37 -7.02
N LEU A 118 -8.83 -4.04 -6.07
CA LEU A 118 -7.42 -3.90 -6.32
C LEU A 118 -6.77 -5.24 -6.71
N ARG A 119 -5.99 -5.20 -7.78
CA ARG A 119 -5.11 -6.29 -8.20
C ARG A 119 -3.70 -5.77 -8.37
N ARG A 120 -2.71 -6.48 -7.79
CA ARG A 120 -1.28 -6.24 -7.97
C ARG A 120 -0.55 -7.57 -8.12
N THR A 121 0.46 -7.60 -8.98
CA THR A 121 1.34 -8.77 -9.15
C THR A 121 2.70 -8.57 -8.50
N GLY A 122 3.08 -7.32 -8.23
CA GLY A 122 4.34 -6.98 -7.59
C GLY A 122 4.33 -5.65 -6.86
N THR A 123 5.25 -5.50 -5.92
CA THR A 123 5.53 -4.22 -5.25
C THR A 123 7.03 -3.97 -5.16
N ILE A 124 7.44 -2.69 -5.13
CA ILE A 124 8.83 -2.29 -4.91
C ILE A 124 9.36 -2.85 -3.60
N ALA A 125 8.54 -2.89 -2.55
CA ALA A 125 8.88 -3.43 -1.24
C ALA A 125 9.27 -4.92 -1.29
N LEU A 126 8.79 -5.66 -2.27
CA LEU A 126 9.09 -7.09 -2.49
C LEU A 126 10.06 -7.32 -3.66
N GLY A 127 10.74 -6.27 -4.12
CA GLY A 127 11.78 -6.34 -5.13
C GLY A 127 11.30 -6.22 -6.59
N ALA A 128 10.04 -5.87 -6.84
CA ALA A 128 9.59 -5.54 -8.18
C ALA A 128 10.12 -4.17 -8.63
N HIS A 129 10.27 -3.96 -9.95
CA HIS A 129 10.69 -2.68 -10.51
C HIS A 129 9.67 -1.56 -10.25
N HIS A 130 8.40 -1.90 -10.11
CA HIS A 130 7.30 -0.99 -9.80
C HIS A 130 6.18 -1.73 -9.07
N CYS A 131 5.29 -0.99 -8.43
CA CYS A 131 4.03 -1.54 -7.94
C CYS A 131 2.97 -1.36 -9.02
N ASP A 132 2.34 -2.44 -9.46
CA ASP A 132 1.35 -2.47 -10.53
C ASP A 132 -0.07 -2.40 -9.98
N PHE A 133 -0.59 -1.21 -9.75
CA PHE A 133 -1.95 -0.99 -9.27
C PHE A 133 -2.97 -1.11 -10.41
N ARG A 134 -3.94 -2.01 -10.28
CA ARG A 134 -5.05 -2.21 -11.23
C ARG A 134 -6.35 -2.30 -10.44
N PHE A 135 -7.30 -1.41 -10.72
CA PHE A 135 -8.55 -1.27 -9.99
C PHE A 135 -9.75 -1.61 -10.88
N GLY A 136 -10.85 -2.06 -10.24
CA GLY A 136 -12.05 -2.51 -10.96
C GLY A 136 -11.81 -3.82 -11.70
N ALA A 137 -10.75 -4.55 -11.37
CA ALA A 137 -10.49 -5.85 -11.96
C ALA A 137 -11.61 -6.81 -11.58
N LYS A 138 -12.16 -7.50 -12.58
CA LYS A 138 -13.07 -8.63 -12.33
C LYS A 138 -12.30 -9.68 -11.52
N ALA A 139 -12.64 -9.75 -10.24
CA ALA A 139 -12.26 -10.78 -9.28
C ALA A 139 -10.86 -11.39 -9.43
N GLY A 140 -9.97 -10.96 -8.59
CA GLY A 140 -8.72 -11.64 -8.31
C GLY A 140 -8.14 -10.98 -7.09
N ALA A 141 -8.11 -11.68 -5.97
CA ALA A 141 -7.41 -11.22 -4.78
C ALA A 141 -6.01 -10.75 -5.16
N SER A 142 -5.57 -9.66 -4.58
CA SER A 142 -4.21 -9.17 -4.79
C SER A 142 -3.22 -10.28 -4.42
N ARG A 143 -2.37 -10.69 -5.36
CA ARG A 143 -1.34 -11.69 -5.09
C ARG A 143 -0.26 -11.21 -4.12
N VAL A 144 -0.30 -9.93 -3.76
CA VAL A 144 0.57 -9.38 -2.71
C VAL A 144 0.23 -10.00 -1.36
N ALA A 145 -1.06 -10.15 -1.04
CA ALA A 145 -1.49 -10.86 0.18
C ALA A 145 -1.05 -12.33 0.21
N GLU A 146 -1.04 -13.01 -0.94
CA GLU A 146 -0.57 -14.41 -1.05
C GLU A 146 0.93 -14.56 -0.78
N ARG A 147 1.72 -13.50 -0.96
CA ARG A 147 3.17 -13.49 -0.69
C ARG A 147 3.53 -13.28 0.77
N PHE A 148 2.55 -13.04 1.62
CA PHE A 148 2.69 -13.10 3.07
C PHE A 148 2.16 -14.46 3.57
N PRO A 149 2.94 -15.56 3.40
CA PRO A 149 2.44 -16.87 3.72
C PRO A 149 2.07 -16.93 5.20
N ASP A 150 0.91 -17.51 5.47
CA ASP A 150 0.42 -18.02 6.75
C ASP A 150 0.17 -17.00 7.88
N LYS A 151 0.46 -15.73 7.71
CA LYS A 151 0.58 -14.81 8.84
C LYS A 151 -0.33 -13.59 8.77
N ILE A 152 -0.83 -13.24 7.59
CA ILE A 152 -1.88 -12.22 7.43
C ILE A 152 -3.18 -12.94 7.09
N ARG A 153 -3.84 -13.47 8.10
CA ARG A 153 -5.26 -13.82 7.97
C ARG A 153 -6.03 -12.51 8.08
N PHE A 154 -6.48 -12.00 6.94
CA PHE A 154 -7.50 -10.98 6.94
C PHE A 154 -8.74 -11.56 7.62
N VAL A 155 -9.36 -10.77 8.49
CA VAL A 155 -10.55 -11.18 9.29
C VAL A 155 -11.81 -11.35 8.40
N HIS A 156 -11.69 -11.76 7.15
CA HIS A 156 -12.81 -12.01 6.24
C HIS A 156 -13.37 -13.43 6.27
N ASP A 157 -12.84 -14.30 7.13
CA ASP A 157 -13.45 -15.60 7.42
C ASP A 157 -14.50 -15.49 8.55
N ARG A 158 -15.57 -14.70 8.32
CA ARG A 158 -16.81 -14.74 9.11
C ARG A 158 -18.01 -14.87 8.23
#